data_4323eef1133702901c39c5399ad35f56
#
_entry.id   4323eef1133702901c39c5399ad35f56
#
_cell.length_a   1.000
_cell.length_b   1.000
_cell.length_c   1.000
_cell.angle_alpha   90.00
_cell.angle_beta   90.00
_cell.angle_gamma   90.00
#
_symmetry.space_group_name_H-M   'P 1'
#
loop_
_entity.id
_entity.type
_entity.pdbx_description
1 polymer ?
#
loop_
_entity_poly.entity_id
_entity_poly.type
_entity_poly.pdbx_seq_one_letter_code
_entity_poly.pdbx_strand_id
1 'polypeptide(L)'
;MRETSFRYLNKLADISISLFAEDDLMTLLRKILTEGQNIACCDAASLFLINEINDHERELVFKLTQNDSMDFPFEEMRFPLDESSVAGYVALTDGELNIPDAYQLSGTVPYRFNQSFDRRTGYRTKSIFAIPLANKQEEVIGVLQFINRKKARSLKITDEKSALAYTLAFDSDINVLLQALASQAGIAIENTILQNDIKALFEGFVNASVAAIEQRDPTTSGHSFRVADLCVGLAESVSLSNLTRLRNSRFSDTEVRELRYAALLHDFGKVGVRESVLVKEKKLPAGSLESIQYRILLAKERLKTQSLSKQIAMLRNGGLDESRFAELDKQLAVGTDMLDEFYRIIVEANEPSMLEEDNREMLDRINAYRMESQDGDLSIITPEELYLLSIAKGSLSPTERKEIESHVVHTQNFLNHIPWTKEFSSVPTIAAAHHEKLDGTGYPYGMTESEIPLPSKIMTICDIYDALTTSDRPYKPAMTAERAIDILVDESNRGLIDTDLVQVFIDAKVFTIIDTKEYSTSPEFSCFSHHPCDVDLHDDSHGRHD
;
A
#
# COMPACT_ATOMS: atom_id res chain seq x y z
N MET A 1 47.01 -6.23 34.40
CA MET A 1 45.60 -5.97 34.77
C MET A 1 45.02 -4.70 34.13
N ARG A 2 45.55 -3.49 34.35
CA ARG A 2 44.95 -2.25 33.77
C ARG A 2 44.89 -2.22 32.24
N GLU A 3 45.92 -2.69 31.57
CA GLU A 3 46.02 -2.68 30.10
C GLU A 3 45.04 -3.69 29.43
N THR A 4 44.87 -4.85 30.08
CA THR A 4 43.92 -5.89 29.65
C THR A 4 42.47 -5.44 29.84
N SER A 5 42.13 -4.79 30.97
CA SER A 5 40.80 -4.24 31.22
C SER A 5 40.44 -3.12 30.27
N PHE A 6 41.36 -2.23 29.92
CA PHE A 6 41.12 -1.15 28.95
C PHE A 6 40.88 -1.69 27.53
N ARG A 7 41.58 -2.75 27.15
CA ARG A 7 41.38 -3.41 25.84
C ARG A 7 39.99 -4.09 25.75
N TYR A 8 39.51 -4.67 26.83
CA TYR A 8 38.16 -5.27 26.88
C TYR A 8 37.06 -4.20 26.83
N LEU A 9 37.22 -3.07 27.53
CA LEU A 9 36.28 -1.94 27.49
C LEU A 9 36.15 -1.34 26.08
N ASN A 10 37.29 -1.14 25.42
CA ASN A 10 37.24 -0.61 24.01
C ASN A 10 36.55 -1.61 23.09
N LYS A 11 36.84 -2.92 23.24
CA LYS A 11 36.19 -3.96 22.43
C LYS A 11 34.67 -4.00 22.66
N LEU A 12 34.21 -3.89 23.91
CA LEU A 12 32.77 -3.83 24.22
C LEU A 12 32.11 -2.55 23.62
N ALA A 13 32.81 -1.41 23.68
CA ALA A 13 32.30 -0.18 23.06
C ALA A 13 32.17 -0.31 21.54
N ASP A 14 33.18 -0.88 20.86
CA ASP A 14 33.14 -1.14 19.42
C ASP A 14 32.00 -2.12 19.06
N ILE A 15 31.81 -3.18 19.83
CA ILE A 15 30.72 -4.14 19.67
C ILE A 15 29.38 -3.41 19.83
N SER A 16 29.20 -2.60 20.88
CA SER A 16 27.95 -1.87 21.12
C SER A 16 27.61 -0.97 19.95
N ILE A 17 28.56 -0.14 19.48
CA ILE A 17 28.34 0.74 18.30
C ILE A 17 27.90 -0.10 17.09
N SER A 18 28.58 -1.23 16.89
CA SER A 18 28.31 -2.13 15.77
C SER A 18 26.97 -2.85 15.86
N LEU A 19 26.47 -3.17 17.06
CA LEU A 19 25.14 -3.78 17.26
C LEU A 19 24.02 -2.74 17.03
N PHE A 20 24.17 -1.52 17.53
CA PHE A 20 23.19 -0.46 17.35
C PHE A 20 23.11 0.12 15.92
N ALA A 21 24.11 -0.16 15.09
CA ALA A 21 24.12 0.23 13.68
C ALA A 21 23.44 -0.78 12.75
N GLU A 22 22.93 -1.89 13.29
CA GLU A 22 22.36 -2.98 12.50
C GLU A 22 20.83 -2.88 12.49
N ASP A 23 20.24 -2.75 11.30
CA ASP A 23 18.80 -2.59 11.12
C ASP A 23 18.10 -3.93 10.84
N ASP A 24 18.85 -4.95 10.35
CA ASP A 24 18.30 -6.29 10.10
C ASP A 24 18.43 -7.18 11.32
N LEU A 25 17.30 -7.67 11.84
CA LEU A 25 17.26 -8.49 13.04
C LEU A 25 18.13 -9.76 12.93
N MET A 26 18.06 -10.48 11.80
CA MET A 26 18.82 -11.73 11.64
C MET A 26 20.33 -11.48 11.58
N THR A 27 20.75 -10.42 10.94
CA THR A 27 22.16 -9.97 10.90
C THR A 27 22.62 -9.54 12.29
N LEU A 28 21.79 -8.80 13.04
CA LEU A 28 22.05 -8.44 14.43
C LEU A 28 22.26 -9.69 15.30
N LEU A 29 21.35 -10.68 15.24
CA LEU A 29 21.45 -11.91 16.03
C LEU A 29 22.72 -12.69 15.70
N ARG A 30 23.08 -12.82 14.41
CA ARG A 30 24.34 -13.47 13.99
C ARG A 30 25.56 -12.77 14.56
N LYS A 31 25.57 -11.45 14.56
CA LYS A 31 26.64 -10.62 15.09
C LYS A 31 26.80 -10.79 16.60
N ILE A 32 25.71 -10.81 17.34
CA ILE A 32 25.69 -11.07 18.79
C ILE A 32 26.32 -12.42 19.09
N LEU A 33 25.90 -13.49 18.39
CA LEU A 33 26.47 -14.82 18.59
C LEU A 33 27.96 -14.87 18.25
N THR A 34 28.37 -14.28 17.14
CA THR A 34 29.77 -14.22 16.69
C THR A 34 30.66 -13.50 17.71
N GLU A 35 30.24 -12.33 18.20
CA GLU A 35 31.00 -11.58 19.19
C GLU A 35 31.03 -12.31 20.56
N GLY A 36 29.92 -12.90 20.97
CA GLY A 36 29.84 -13.72 22.18
C GLY A 36 30.76 -14.92 22.12
N GLN A 37 30.78 -15.67 21.01
CA GLN A 37 31.72 -16.77 20.80
C GLN A 37 33.19 -16.33 20.86
N ASN A 38 33.50 -15.14 20.28
CA ASN A 38 34.84 -14.57 20.29
C ASN A 38 35.27 -14.17 21.70
N ILE A 39 34.39 -13.60 22.51
CA ILE A 39 34.65 -13.22 23.91
C ILE A 39 34.84 -14.48 24.75
N ALA A 40 33.93 -15.43 24.64
CA ALA A 40 33.92 -16.65 25.41
C ALA A 40 35.00 -17.67 25.01
N CYS A 41 35.57 -17.54 23.80
CA CYS A 41 36.36 -18.57 23.16
C CYS A 41 35.63 -19.93 23.18
N CYS A 42 34.31 -19.95 22.92
CA CYS A 42 33.48 -21.15 22.96
C CYS A 42 33.24 -21.73 21.56
N ASP A 43 32.80 -22.99 21.53
CA ASP A 43 32.62 -23.73 20.27
C ASP A 43 31.29 -23.44 19.61
N ALA A 44 30.24 -23.27 20.41
CA ALA A 44 28.92 -22.95 19.92
C ALA A 44 28.24 -21.87 20.75
N ALA A 45 27.30 -21.16 20.13
CA ALA A 45 26.41 -20.23 20.81
C ALA A 45 25.00 -20.32 20.19
N SER A 46 24.00 -20.14 21.05
CA SER A 46 22.58 -20.22 20.69
C SER A 46 21.84 -19.03 21.26
N LEU A 47 20.84 -18.54 20.51
CA LEU A 47 19.99 -17.43 20.91
C LEU A 47 18.54 -17.88 20.88
N PHE A 48 17.84 -17.59 21.97
CA PHE A 48 16.42 -17.83 22.14
C PHE A 48 15.73 -16.47 22.38
N LEU A 49 14.55 -16.27 21.79
CA LEU A 49 13.70 -15.12 22.08
C LEU A 49 12.38 -15.59 22.71
N ILE A 50 11.84 -14.79 23.59
CA ILE A 50 10.50 -15.01 24.14
C ILE A 50 9.51 -14.40 23.16
N ASN A 51 8.51 -15.19 22.76
CA ASN A 51 7.40 -14.76 21.93
C ASN A 51 6.11 -14.80 22.77
N GLU A 52 5.34 -13.72 22.74
CA GLU A 52 4.03 -13.63 23.39
C GLU A 52 2.96 -14.06 22.38
N ILE A 53 2.31 -15.21 22.63
CA ILE A 53 1.20 -15.70 21.81
C ILE A 53 -0.08 -14.95 22.15
N ASN A 54 -0.30 -14.70 23.45
CA ASN A 54 -1.40 -13.91 24.00
C ASN A 54 -1.06 -13.47 25.45
N ASP A 55 -1.95 -12.71 26.10
CA ASP A 55 -1.74 -12.16 27.46
C ASP A 55 -1.39 -13.20 28.54
N HIS A 56 -1.57 -14.50 28.26
CA HIS A 56 -1.39 -15.58 29.25
C HIS A 56 -0.43 -16.69 28.78
N GLU A 57 -0.01 -16.65 27.51
CA GLU A 57 0.79 -17.72 26.93
C GLU A 57 2.03 -17.17 26.22
N ARG A 58 3.18 -17.61 26.69
CA ARG A 58 4.50 -17.26 26.13
C ARG A 58 5.25 -18.53 25.74
N GLU A 59 5.98 -18.45 24.67
CA GLU A 59 6.84 -19.51 24.18
C GLU A 59 8.29 -19.04 24.05
N LEU A 60 9.21 -19.99 24.08
CA LEU A 60 10.64 -19.76 23.84
C LEU A 60 10.97 -20.22 22.43
N VAL A 61 11.38 -19.27 21.59
CA VAL A 61 11.69 -19.52 20.19
C VAL A 61 13.20 -19.61 20.00
N PHE A 62 13.71 -20.77 19.57
CA PHE A 62 15.10 -20.97 19.22
C PHE A 62 15.38 -20.32 17.87
N LYS A 63 15.88 -19.08 17.89
CA LYS A 63 16.01 -18.22 16.71
C LYS A 63 17.26 -18.48 15.89
N LEU A 64 18.38 -18.80 16.55
CA LEU A 64 19.65 -18.93 15.84
C LEU A 64 20.65 -19.72 16.66
N THR A 65 21.50 -20.47 15.99
CA THR A 65 22.70 -21.10 16.58
C THR A 65 23.88 -21.04 15.62
N GLN A 66 25.08 -20.99 16.19
CA GLN A 66 26.35 -21.08 15.47
C GLN A 66 27.24 -22.09 16.13
N ASN A 67 27.97 -22.92 15.35
CA ASN A 67 28.90 -23.92 15.86
C ASN A 67 30.17 -23.91 14.99
N ASP A 68 31.33 -23.76 15.63
CA ASP A 68 32.61 -23.71 14.91
C ASP A 68 33.07 -25.08 14.41
N SER A 69 32.67 -26.16 15.09
CA SER A 69 33.19 -27.51 14.84
C SER A 69 32.29 -28.33 13.93
N MET A 70 30.99 -28.05 13.93
CA MET A 70 29.96 -28.81 13.23
C MET A 70 29.17 -27.89 12.32
N ASP A 71 28.95 -28.33 11.08
CA ASP A 71 28.01 -27.70 10.16
C ASP A 71 26.74 -28.55 10.07
N PHE A 72 25.60 -27.94 10.35
CA PHE A 72 24.29 -28.59 10.28
C PHE A 72 23.21 -27.60 9.90
N PRO A 73 22.17 -28.02 9.18
CA PRO A 73 21.04 -27.16 8.88
C PRO A 73 20.34 -26.79 10.19
N PHE A 74 20.07 -25.48 10.33
CA PHE A 74 19.33 -24.94 11.46
C PHE A 74 17.89 -24.71 11.04
N GLU A 75 16.96 -25.19 11.85
CA GLU A 75 15.53 -24.90 11.74
C GLU A 75 15.08 -24.21 13.03
N GLU A 76 14.25 -23.15 12.87
CA GLU A 76 13.65 -22.48 14.01
C GLU A 76 12.72 -23.47 14.75
N MET A 77 12.85 -23.55 16.07
CA MET A 77 12.04 -24.43 16.91
C MET A 77 11.37 -23.62 18.01
N ARG A 78 10.16 -24.01 18.38
CA ARG A 78 9.37 -23.37 19.43
C ARG A 78 9.13 -24.33 20.57
N PHE A 79 9.27 -23.84 21.78
CA PHE A 79 9.13 -24.61 23.01
C PHE A 79 8.24 -23.85 24.00
N PRO A 80 7.49 -24.56 24.86
CA PRO A 80 6.84 -23.92 25.99
C PRO A 80 7.87 -23.18 26.86
N LEU A 81 7.52 -22.00 27.36
CA LEU A 81 8.36 -21.28 28.33
C LEU A 81 8.14 -21.88 29.72
N ASP A 82 8.96 -22.83 30.07
CA ASP A 82 8.93 -23.51 31.37
C ASP A 82 10.35 -23.75 31.94
N GLU A 83 10.42 -24.15 33.19
CA GLU A 83 11.70 -24.41 33.89
C GLU A 83 12.38 -25.71 33.45
N SER A 84 11.80 -26.52 32.57
CA SER A 84 12.31 -27.86 32.24
C SER A 84 13.58 -27.84 31.38
N SER A 85 13.84 -26.73 30.66
CA SER A 85 15.05 -26.54 29.85
C SER A 85 16.01 -25.53 30.49
N VAL A 86 17.30 -25.59 30.13
CA VAL A 86 18.32 -24.62 30.57
C VAL A 86 17.93 -23.19 30.18
N ALA A 87 17.50 -22.99 28.93
CA ALA A 87 17.11 -21.67 28.43
C ALA A 87 15.80 -21.18 29.07
N GLY A 88 14.80 -22.05 29.22
CA GLY A 88 13.54 -21.69 29.86
C GLY A 88 13.72 -21.36 31.36
N TYR A 89 14.55 -22.09 32.08
CA TYR A 89 14.87 -21.78 33.46
C TYR A 89 15.51 -20.39 33.61
N VAL A 90 16.52 -20.07 32.77
CA VAL A 90 17.17 -18.76 32.77
C VAL A 90 16.17 -17.65 32.42
N ALA A 91 15.30 -17.89 31.43
CA ALA A 91 14.29 -16.92 31.03
C ALA A 91 13.29 -16.59 32.16
N LEU A 92 12.91 -17.58 32.96
CA LEU A 92 11.91 -17.41 34.03
C LEU A 92 12.49 -16.91 35.35
N THR A 93 13.77 -17.23 35.65
CA THR A 93 14.40 -16.84 36.91
C THR A 93 15.19 -15.55 36.84
N ASP A 94 15.37 -14.98 35.63
CA ASP A 94 16.25 -13.82 35.35
C ASP A 94 17.67 -14.00 35.96
N GLY A 95 18.12 -15.24 36.01
CA GLY A 95 19.39 -15.61 36.60
C GLY A 95 20.35 -16.24 35.59
N GLU A 96 21.63 -15.89 35.66
CA GLU A 96 22.64 -16.59 34.87
C GLU A 96 22.83 -18.03 35.35
N LEU A 97 23.20 -18.91 34.45
CA LEU A 97 23.46 -20.31 34.76
C LEU A 97 24.80 -20.77 34.19
N ASN A 98 25.73 -21.16 35.06
CA ASN A 98 27.04 -21.68 34.69
C ASN A 98 27.13 -23.17 35.00
N ILE A 99 27.14 -24.00 33.96
CA ILE A 99 27.18 -25.48 34.08
C ILE A 99 28.54 -25.99 33.61
N PRO A 100 29.39 -26.48 34.53
CA PRO A 100 30.70 -26.98 34.14
C PRO A 100 30.67 -28.28 33.32
N ASP A 101 29.67 -29.16 33.55
CA ASP A 101 29.42 -30.36 32.76
C ASP A 101 27.92 -30.66 32.67
N ALA A 102 27.36 -30.54 31.49
CA ALA A 102 25.93 -30.71 31.22
C ALA A 102 25.41 -32.13 31.41
N TYR A 103 26.31 -33.12 31.46
CA TYR A 103 25.96 -34.52 31.75
C TYR A 103 26.07 -34.88 33.24
N GLN A 104 26.60 -33.97 34.06
CA GLN A 104 26.75 -34.15 35.49
C GLN A 104 25.81 -33.25 36.31
N LEU A 105 24.64 -32.95 35.75
CA LEU A 105 23.61 -32.17 36.45
C LEU A 105 23.08 -32.95 37.67
N SER A 106 22.91 -32.24 38.79
CA SER A 106 22.26 -32.82 39.97
C SER A 106 20.80 -33.16 39.67
N GLY A 107 20.32 -34.30 40.13
CA GLY A 107 18.92 -34.68 40.03
C GLY A 107 17.93 -33.77 40.79
N THR A 108 18.43 -32.78 41.55
CA THR A 108 17.63 -31.82 42.34
C THR A 108 17.35 -30.51 41.58
N VAL A 109 18.03 -30.24 40.45
CA VAL A 109 17.77 -29.05 39.67
C VAL A 109 16.49 -29.20 38.82
N PRO A 110 15.69 -28.14 38.61
CA PRO A 110 14.42 -28.22 37.86
C PRO A 110 14.64 -28.42 36.37
N TYR A 111 15.75 -27.95 35.82
CA TYR A 111 16.06 -28.00 34.39
C TYR A 111 16.82 -29.25 33.99
N ARG A 112 16.74 -29.61 32.72
CA ARG A 112 17.46 -30.74 32.12
C ARG A 112 18.20 -30.29 30.86
N PHE A 113 19.32 -30.98 30.59
CA PHE A 113 20.04 -30.85 29.33
C PHE A 113 19.47 -31.83 28.30
N ASN A 114 19.03 -31.31 27.15
CA ASN A 114 18.53 -32.15 26.06
C ASN A 114 19.70 -32.73 25.25
N GLN A 115 19.90 -34.03 25.37
CA GLN A 115 20.99 -34.77 24.73
C GLN A 115 20.70 -35.19 23.28
N SER A 116 19.56 -34.83 22.71
CA SER A 116 19.13 -35.30 21.38
C SER A 116 20.08 -34.87 20.26
N PHE A 117 20.57 -33.65 20.32
CA PHE A 117 21.55 -33.13 19.38
C PHE A 117 22.86 -33.89 19.46
N ASP A 118 23.42 -34.05 20.67
CA ASP A 118 24.68 -34.76 20.90
C ASP A 118 24.59 -36.22 20.43
N ARG A 119 23.48 -36.91 20.72
CA ARG A 119 23.25 -38.30 20.25
C ARG A 119 23.16 -38.43 18.73
N ARG A 120 22.57 -37.45 18.07
CA ARG A 120 22.40 -37.48 16.62
C ARG A 120 23.68 -37.15 15.87
N THR A 121 24.48 -36.23 16.40
CA THR A 121 25.66 -35.70 15.71
C THR A 121 26.98 -36.29 16.16
N GLY A 122 27.01 -36.98 17.32
CA GLY A 122 28.24 -37.41 17.96
C GLY A 122 28.98 -36.30 18.73
N TYR A 123 28.43 -35.07 18.67
CA TYR A 123 28.95 -33.95 19.45
C TYR A 123 28.82 -34.21 20.95
N ARG A 124 29.64 -33.56 21.77
CA ARG A 124 29.55 -33.65 23.21
C ARG A 124 29.49 -32.24 23.82
N THR A 125 28.32 -31.87 24.28
CA THR A 125 28.15 -30.66 25.06
C THR A 125 28.68 -30.90 26.47
N LYS A 126 29.67 -30.11 26.90
CA LYS A 126 30.24 -30.20 28.25
C LYS A 126 29.90 -28.97 29.06
N SER A 127 30.54 -27.83 28.83
CA SER A 127 30.25 -26.62 29.59
C SER A 127 29.19 -25.75 28.91
N ILE A 128 28.27 -25.18 29.70
CA ILE A 128 27.25 -24.27 29.25
C ILE A 128 27.26 -23.02 30.13
N PHE A 129 27.19 -21.86 29.54
CA PHE A 129 26.89 -20.60 30.20
C PHE A 129 25.69 -19.96 29.55
N ALA A 130 24.61 -19.82 30.29
CA ALA A 130 23.35 -19.24 29.80
C ALA A 130 23.04 -17.94 30.55
N ILE A 131 22.66 -16.89 29.83
CA ILE A 131 22.44 -15.54 30.35
C ILE A 131 21.13 -15.00 29.80
N PRO A 132 20.29 -14.35 30.65
CA PRO A 132 19.12 -13.66 30.15
C PRO A 132 19.51 -12.45 29.27
N LEU A 133 18.70 -12.18 28.27
CA LEU A 133 18.68 -10.94 27.49
C LEU A 133 17.56 -10.07 28.05
N ALA A 134 17.90 -8.96 28.67
CA ALA A 134 16.93 -8.04 29.24
C ALA A 134 16.80 -6.77 28.39
N ASN A 135 15.58 -6.24 28.32
CA ASN A 135 15.29 -4.96 27.70
C ASN A 135 15.60 -3.78 28.63
N LYS A 136 15.24 -2.54 28.23
CA LYS A 136 15.44 -1.34 29.04
C LYS A 136 14.62 -1.31 30.33
N GLN A 137 13.52 -2.05 30.37
CA GLN A 137 12.64 -2.19 31.51
C GLN A 137 13.05 -3.31 32.46
N GLU A 138 14.22 -3.92 32.21
CA GLU A 138 14.73 -5.10 32.94
C GLU A 138 13.87 -6.36 32.77
N GLU A 139 13.03 -6.41 31.70
CA GLU A 139 12.25 -7.60 31.39
C GLU A 139 13.07 -8.55 30.51
N VAL A 140 13.03 -9.84 30.80
CA VAL A 140 13.72 -10.85 30.00
C VAL A 140 13.00 -11.07 28.67
N ILE A 141 13.65 -10.73 27.57
CA ILE A 141 13.16 -10.89 26.19
C ILE A 141 13.74 -12.10 25.47
N GLY A 142 14.73 -12.74 26.05
CA GLY A 142 15.40 -13.91 25.47
C GLY A 142 16.53 -14.44 26.30
N VAL A 143 17.27 -15.40 25.75
CA VAL A 143 18.43 -16.07 26.43
C VAL A 143 19.55 -16.27 25.41
N LEU A 144 20.77 -15.92 25.82
CA LEU A 144 22.01 -16.33 25.16
C LEU A 144 22.58 -17.54 25.85
N GLN A 145 22.95 -18.55 25.08
CA GLN A 145 23.56 -19.77 25.61
C GLN A 145 24.89 -20.03 24.88
N PHE A 146 26.01 -20.05 25.63
CA PHE A 146 27.35 -20.32 25.15
C PHE A 146 27.75 -21.74 25.54
N ILE A 147 28.28 -22.48 24.57
CA ILE A 147 28.53 -23.92 24.74
C ILE A 147 29.99 -24.24 24.47
N ASN A 148 30.59 -25.06 25.34
CA ASN A 148 31.92 -25.59 25.21
C ASN A 148 33.01 -24.52 25.09
N ARG A 149 33.30 -23.80 26.16
CA ARG A 149 34.46 -22.89 26.22
C ARG A 149 35.73 -23.65 25.93
N LYS A 150 36.49 -23.21 24.92
CA LYS A 150 37.70 -23.89 24.44
C LYS A 150 38.98 -23.33 25.05
N LYS A 151 40.03 -24.14 25.16
CA LYS A 151 41.38 -23.70 25.52
C LYS A 151 42.01 -22.78 24.46
N ALA A 152 41.63 -22.93 23.19
CA ALA A 152 42.01 -22.09 22.09
C ALA A 152 40.95 -22.14 20.97
N ARG A 153 40.72 -21.01 20.27
CA ARG A 153 39.69 -20.87 19.24
C ARG A 153 39.84 -21.87 18.07
N SER A 154 41.07 -22.20 17.71
CA SER A 154 41.39 -23.13 16.61
C SER A 154 41.06 -24.59 16.89
N LEU A 155 40.81 -24.96 18.14
CA LEU A 155 40.46 -26.35 18.49
C LEU A 155 39.05 -26.70 18.02
N LYS A 156 38.86 -27.91 17.50
CA LYS A 156 37.57 -28.45 17.07
C LYS A 156 37.08 -29.51 18.04
N ILE A 157 35.77 -29.50 18.27
CA ILE A 157 35.08 -30.46 19.15
C ILE A 157 34.22 -31.35 18.28
N THR A 158 34.69 -32.55 17.96
CA THR A 158 34.02 -33.47 17.03
C THR A 158 33.47 -34.71 17.72
N ASP A 159 33.94 -34.99 18.96
CA ASP A 159 33.57 -36.16 19.74
C ASP A 159 33.76 -35.95 21.26
N GLU A 160 33.39 -36.93 22.06
CA GLU A 160 33.52 -36.89 23.52
C GLU A 160 34.98 -36.72 23.99
N LYS A 161 35.95 -37.33 23.31
CA LYS A 161 37.37 -37.24 23.70
C LYS A 161 37.89 -35.82 23.50
N SER A 162 37.60 -35.21 22.39
CA SER A 162 37.95 -33.82 22.09
C SER A 162 37.25 -32.85 23.04
N ALA A 163 35.97 -33.06 23.33
CA ALA A 163 35.23 -32.28 24.33
C ALA A 163 35.87 -32.31 25.72
N LEU A 164 36.22 -33.51 26.20
CA LEU A 164 36.88 -33.68 27.52
C LEU A 164 38.29 -33.05 27.54
N ALA A 165 39.04 -33.15 26.45
CA ALA A 165 40.41 -32.65 26.35
C ALA A 165 40.51 -31.13 26.19
N TYR A 166 39.59 -30.51 25.42
CA TYR A 166 39.72 -29.13 24.98
C TYR A 166 38.76 -28.14 25.64
N THR A 167 37.71 -28.61 26.35
CA THR A 167 36.72 -27.75 26.98
C THR A 167 37.10 -27.39 28.42
N LEU A 168 36.92 -26.11 28.76
CA LEU A 168 37.04 -25.53 30.10
C LEU A 168 35.65 -25.13 30.63
N ALA A 169 35.52 -24.96 31.94
CA ALA A 169 34.39 -24.25 32.52
C ALA A 169 34.49 -22.74 32.21
N PHE A 170 33.37 -22.03 32.20
CA PHE A 170 33.36 -20.58 32.12
C PHE A 170 33.82 -19.98 33.45
N ASP A 171 34.73 -19.04 33.43
CA ASP A 171 35.24 -18.34 34.62
C ASP A 171 34.57 -16.98 34.83
N SER A 172 34.72 -16.42 36.03
CA SER A 172 34.08 -15.17 36.43
C SER A 172 34.43 -13.98 35.55
N ASP A 173 35.65 -13.90 35.03
CA ASP A 173 36.10 -12.75 34.24
C ASP A 173 35.41 -12.72 32.87
N ILE A 174 35.23 -13.90 32.25
CA ILE A 174 34.50 -14.04 30.99
C ILE A 174 33.00 -13.85 31.21
N ASN A 175 32.45 -14.35 32.32
CA ASN A 175 31.03 -14.18 32.62
C ASN A 175 30.62 -12.70 32.69
N VAL A 176 31.41 -11.85 33.34
CA VAL A 176 31.18 -10.39 33.41
C VAL A 176 31.15 -9.76 32.01
N LEU A 177 32.05 -10.17 31.11
CA LEU A 177 32.07 -9.67 29.75
C LEU A 177 30.87 -10.12 28.92
N LEU A 178 30.44 -11.35 29.07
CA LEU A 178 29.26 -11.91 28.42
C LEU A 178 27.95 -11.29 28.94
N GLN A 179 27.87 -10.99 30.25
CA GLN A 179 26.78 -10.24 30.85
C GLN A 179 26.67 -8.84 30.25
N ALA A 180 27.81 -8.14 30.10
CA ALA A 180 27.83 -6.81 29.45
C ALA A 180 27.39 -6.87 27.98
N LEU A 181 27.81 -7.91 27.24
CA LEU A 181 27.33 -8.15 25.87
C LEU A 181 25.85 -8.45 25.87
N ALA A 182 25.33 -9.32 26.74
CA ALA A 182 23.92 -9.69 26.81
C ALA A 182 23.02 -8.47 27.09
N SER A 183 23.42 -7.60 28.00
CA SER A 183 22.72 -6.36 28.32
C SER A 183 22.63 -5.42 27.08
N GLN A 184 23.73 -5.23 26.34
CA GLN A 184 23.73 -4.43 25.13
C GLN A 184 22.91 -5.10 24.01
N ALA A 185 23.04 -6.42 23.88
CA ALA A 185 22.31 -7.21 22.89
C ALA A 185 20.78 -7.14 23.11
N GLY A 186 20.32 -7.28 24.36
CA GLY A 186 18.89 -7.17 24.67
C GLY A 186 18.29 -5.83 24.23
N ILE A 187 18.97 -4.74 24.57
CA ILE A 187 18.53 -3.39 24.16
C ILE A 187 18.57 -3.23 22.64
N ALA A 188 19.60 -3.73 21.95
CA ALA A 188 19.72 -3.64 20.50
C ALA A 188 18.61 -4.44 19.80
N ILE A 189 18.34 -5.66 20.27
CA ILE A 189 17.26 -6.52 19.75
C ILE A 189 15.91 -5.84 19.92
N GLU A 190 15.58 -5.34 21.12
CA GLU A 190 14.33 -4.61 21.38
C GLU A 190 14.17 -3.42 20.44
N ASN A 191 15.21 -2.60 20.29
CA ASN A 191 15.16 -1.44 19.38
C ASN A 191 14.89 -1.85 17.93
N THR A 192 15.54 -2.91 17.44
CA THR A 192 15.33 -3.39 16.06
C THR A 192 13.92 -3.95 15.88
N ILE A 193 13.39 -4.70 16.86
CA ILE A 193 12.01 -5.20 16.84
C ILE A 193 11.04 -4.02 16.81
N LEU A 194 11.17 -3.05 17.72
CA LEU A 194 10.31 -1.87 17.79
C LEU A 194 10.34 -1.04 16.51
N GLN A 195 11.51 -0.88 15.89
CA GLN A 195 11.62 -0.18 14.60
C GLN A 195 10.87 -0.93 13.49
N ASN A 196 10.98 -2.26 13.45
CA ASN A 196 10.26 -3.07 12.48
C ASN A 196 8.74 -3.01 12.69
N ASP A 197 8.29 -3.05 13.96
CA ASP A 197 6.87 -2.91 14.31
C ASP A 197 6.31 -1.55 13.91
N ILE A 198 7.07 -0.46 14.13
CA ILE A 198 6.68 0.89 13.68
C ILE A 198 6.56 0.95 12.16
N LYS A 199 7.51 0.34 11.41
CA LYS A 199 7.45 0.27 9.94
C LYS A 199 6.21 -0.49 9.49
N ALA A 200 5.96 -1.67 10.06
CA ALA A 200 4.80 -2.50 9.73
C ALA A 200 3.46 -1.80 10.03
N LEU A 201 3.39 -1.12 11.18
CA LEU A 201 2.20 -0.35 11.59
C LEU A 201 1.94 0.82 10.62
N PHE A 202 2.99 1.53 10.20
CA PHE A 202 2.88 2.61 9.23
C PHE A 202 2.42 2.09 7.85
N GLU A 203 2.99 1.00 7.36
CA GLU A 203 2.57 0.37 6.11
C GLU A 203 1.11 -0.10 6.18
N GLY A 204 0.71 -0.71 7.31
CA GLY A 204 -0.69 -1.07 7.57
C GLY A 204 -1.62 0.13 7.54
N PHE A 205 -1.22 1.26 8.12
CA PHE A 205 -1.97 2.51 8.07
C PHE A 205 -2.12 3.04 6.63
N VAL A 206 -1.04 3.05 5.84
CA VAL A 206 -1.08 3.47 4.44
C VAL A 206 -2.04 2.58 3.64
N ASN A 207 -1.91 1.26 3.77
CA ASN A 207 -2.78 0.30 3.07
C ASN A 207 -4.26 0.46 3.45
N ALA A 208 -4.55 0.63 4.75
CA ALA A 208 -5.92 0.89 5.22
C ALA A 208 -6.47 2.23 4.67
N SER A 209 -5.62 3.25 4.56
CA SER A 209 -5.99 4.54 3.98
C SER A 209 -6.35 4.41 2.49
N VAL A 210 -5.55 3.67 1.71
CA VAL A 210 -5.83 3.38 0.30
C VAL A 210 -7.15 2.62 0.17
N ALA A 211 -7.35 1.55 0.95
CA ALA A 211 -8.58 0.77 0.91
C ALA A 211 -9.83 1.62 1.22
N ALA A 212 -9.74 2.55 2.18
CA ALA A 212 -10.85 3.45 2.53
C ALA A 212 -11.21 4.41 1.38
N ILE A 213 -10.22 4.87 0.61
CA ILE A 213 -10.44 5.75 -0.55
C ILE A 213 -11.08 4.97 -1.70
N GLU A 214 -10.54 3.80 -2.01
CA GLU A 214 -11.03 2.96 -3.10
C GLU A 214 -12.46 2.46 -2.86
N GLN A 215 -12.85 2.23 -1.60
CA GLN A 215 -14.25 1.94 -1.26
C GLN A 215 -15.20 3.11 -1.55
N ARG A 216 -14.72 4.34 -1.48
CA ARG A 216 -15.52 5.53 -1.77
C ARG A 216 -15.60 5.85 -3.27
N ASP A 217 -14.56 5.51 -4.02
CA ASP A 217 -14.49 5.66 -5.48
C ASP A 217 -14.28 4.28 -6.13
N PRO A 218 -15.35 3.52 -6.38
CA PRO A 218 -15.25 2.17 -6.96
C PRO A 218 -14.56 2.12 -8.32
N THR A 219 -14.39 3.29 -8.96
CA THR A 219 -13.70 3.40 -10.26
C THR A 219 -12.17 3.40 -10.11
N THR A 220 -11.64 3.30 -8.90
CA THR A 220 -10.19 3.34 -8.62
C THR A 220 -9.68 2.10 -7.91
N SER A 221 -10.38 0.96 -8.04
CA SER A 221 -9.95 -0.29 -7.42
C SER A 221 -8.54 -0.69 -7.87
N GLY A 222 -7.60 -0.80 -6.91
CA GLY A 222 -6.19 -1.13 -7.16
C GLY A 222 -5.38 -0.03 -7.88
N HIS A 223 -5.98 1.10 -8.22
CA HIS A 223 -5.33 2.21 -8.91
C HIS A 223 -4.09 2.72 -8.16
N SER A 224 -4.24 3.05 -6.87
CA SER A 224 -3.13 3.60 -6.09
C SER A 224 -1.94 2.63 -6.01
N PHE A 225 -2.17 1.33 -5.94
CA PHE A 225 -1.12 0.32 -5.95
C PHE A 225 -0.44 0.21 -7.31
N ARG A 226 -1.21 0.20 -8.41
CA ARG A 226 -0.66 0.17 -9.77
C ARG A 226 0.18 1.40 -10.07
N VAL A 227 -0.33 2.60 -9.74
CA VAL A 227 0.41 3.86 -9.88
C VAL A 227 1.69 3.84 -9.06
N ALA A 228 1.65 3.35 -7.82
CA ALA A 228 2.84 3.25 -6.98
C ALA A 228 3.89 2.29 -7.58
N ASP A 229 3.49 1.14 -8.10
CA ASP A 229 4.40 0.18 -8.73
C ASP A 229 4.99 0.73 -10.04
N LEU A 230 4.19 1.41 -10.85
CA LEU A 230 4.67 2.11 -12.05
C LEU A 230 5.67 3.22 -11.70
N CYS A 231 5.39 4.02 -10.65
CA CYS A 231 6.28 5.08 -10.18
C CYS A 231 7.63 4.53 -9.72
N VAL A 232 7.64 3.44 -8.94
CA VAL A 232 8.86 2.76 -8.51
C VAL A 232 9.65 2.27 -9.72
N GLY A 233 9.01 1.55 -10.65
CA GLY A 233 9.67 1.04 -11.85
C GLY A 233 10.22 2.14 -12.74
N LEU A 234 9.52 3.28 -12.88
CA LEU A 234 10.02 4.41 -13.66
C LEU A 234 11.20 5.10 -12.95
N ALA A 235 11.15 5.29 -11.63
CA ALA A 235 12.25 5.89 -10.86
C ALA A 235 13.53 5.05 -10.92
N GLU A 236 13.40 3.72 -10.80
CA GLU A 236 14.51 2.78 -10.97
C GLU A 236 15.08 2.84 -12.39
N SER A 237 14.22 2.88 -13.41
CA SER A 237 14.62 2.99 -14.83
C SER A 237 15.31 4.31 -15.13
N VAL A 238 14.85 5.43 -14.54
CA VAL A 238 15.50 6.74 -14.61
C VAL A 238 16.89 6.68 -14.02
N SER A 239 17.09 6.01 -12.88
CA SER A 239 18.38 5.84 -12.22
C SER A 239 19.40 5.07 -13.07
N LEU A 240 18.92 4.21 -13.99
CA LEU A 240 19.75 3.45 -14.93
C LEU A 240 19.89 4.15 -16.29
N SER A 241 19.14 5.23 -16.54
CA SER A 241 19.10 5.92 -17.83
C SER A 241 20.40 6.67 -18.13
N ASN A 242 20.78 6.66 -19.40
CA ASN A 242 21.91 7.40 -19.95
C ASN A 242 21.49 8.73 -20.61
N LEU A 243 20.22 9.12 -20.56
CA LEU A 243 19.75 10.37 -21.14
C LEU A 243 20.42 11.58 -20.43
N THR A 244 20.91 12.52 -21.22
CA THR A 244 21.79 13.61 -20.74
C THR A 244 21.14 14.43 -19.62
N ARG A 245 19.82 14.71 -19.71
CA ARG A 245 19.08 15.49 -18.70
C ARG A 245 18.84 14.70 -17.41
N LEU A 246 18.69 13.37 -17.51
CA LEU A 246 18.40 12.49 -16.37
C LEU A 246 19.65 11.85 -15.77
N ARG A 247 20.82 12.02 -16.38
CA ARG A 247 22.08 11.35 -15.99
C ARG A 247 22.48 11.55 -14.53
N ASN A 248 22.09 12.67 -13.94
CA ASN A 248 22.38 13.01 -12.53
C ASN A 248 21.17 12.74 -11.61
N SER A 249 20.06 12.25 -12.15
CA SER A 249 18.83 11.99 -11.41
C SER A 249 18.80 10.52 -10.98
N ARG A 250 19.55 10.23 -9.92
CA ARG A 250 19.56 8.90 -9.30
C ARG A 250 18.71 8.93 -8.05
N PHE A 251 17.82 7.97 -7.93
CA PHE A 251 17.02 7.77 -6.74
C PHE A 251 17.70 6.78 -5.80
N SER A 252 17.86 7.17 -4.55
CA SER A 252 18.22 6.25 -3.46
C SER A 252 17.01 5.38 -3.09
N ASP A 253 17.25 4.26 -2.40
CA ASP A 253 16.17 3.40 -1.90
C ASP A 253 15.16 4.16 -1.02
N THR A 254 15.63 5.17 -0.30
CA THR A 254 14.79 6.05 0.52
C THR A 254 13.89 6.94 -0.33
N GLU A 255 14.41 7.57 -1.38
CA GLU A 255 13.65 8.43 -2.30
C GLU A 255 12.63 7.60 -3.12
N VAL A 256 12.99 6.36 -3.49
CA VAL A 256 12.02 5.43 -4.13
C VAL A 256 10.87 5.10 -3.18
N ARG A 257 11.14 4.85 -1.90
CA ARG A 257 10.10 4.63 -0.90
C ARG A 257 9.26 5.89 -0.65
N GLU A 258 9.88 7.07 -0.61
CA GLU A 258 9.16 8.35 -0.48
C GLU A 258 8.17 8.54 -1.64
N LEU A 259 8.62 8.32 -2.88
CA LEU A 259 7.76 8.36 -4.07
C LEU A 259 6.64 7.31 -4.00
N ARG A 260 6.93 6.08 -3.54
CA ARG A 260 5.92 5.04 -3.36
C ARG A 260 4.82 5.47 -2.39
N TYR A 261 5.17 6.02 -1.23
CA TYR A 261 4.17 6.51 -0.26
C TYR A 261 3.36 7.69 -0.81
N ALA A 262 4.00 8.61 -1.52
CA ALA A 262 3.31 9.70 -2.17
C ALA A 262 2.31 9.19 -3.23
N ALA A 263 2.70 8.19 -4.03
CA ALA A 263 1.84 7.58 -5.04
C ALA A 263 0.67 6.79 -4.42
N LEU A 264 0.90 6.05 -3.33
CA LEU A 264 -0.18 5.34 -2.63
C LEU A 264 -1.25 6.29 -2.06
N LEU A 265 -0.84 7.47 -1.63
CA LEU A 265 -1.71 8.42 -0.92
C LEU A 265 -2.11 9.65 -1.75
N HIS A 266 -1.71 9.74 -3.04
CA HIS A 266 -1.91 10.94 -3.87
C HIS A 266 -3.37 11.39 -3.97
N ASP A 267 -4.27 10.44 -3.98
CA ASP A 267 -5.72 10.61 -4.16
C ASP A 267 -6.51 10.64 -2.85
N PHE A 268 -5.85 10.60 -1.68
CA PHE A 268 -6.53 10.54 -0.39
C PHE A 268 -7.57 11.65 -0.19
N GLY A 269 -7.33 12.82 -0.73
CA GLY A 269 -8.22 13.96 -0.64
C GLY A 269 -9.58 13.80 -1.32
N LYS A 270 -9.78 12.78 -2.15
CA LYS A 270 -11.10 12.42 -2.70
C LYS A 270 -12.14 12.18 -1.62
N VAL A 271 -11.71 11.81 -0.40
CA VAL A 271 -12.59 11.70 0.78
C VAL A 271 -13.31 13.03 1.08
N GLY A 272 -12.70 14.17 0.76
CA GLY A 272 -13.27 15.50 0.95
C GLY A 272 -14.22 15.96 -0.17
N VAL A 273 -14.32 15.25 -1.29
CA VAL A 273 -15.19 15.58 -2.41
C VAL A 273 -16.58 14.97 -2.21
N ARG A 274 -17.63 15.70 -2.58
CA ARG A 274 -19.00 15.17 -2.51
C ARG A 274 -19.17 13.99 -3.46
N GLU A 275 -19.79 12.92 -2.97
CA GLU A 275 -20.03 11.69 -3.74
C GLU A 275 -20.80 11.96 -5.04
N SER A 276 -21.83 12.80 -4.98
CA SER A 276 -22.62 13.19 -6.17
C SER A 276 -21.80 13.87 -7.27
N VAL A 277 -20.63 14.41 -6.94
CA VAL A 277 -19.68 15.01 -7.90
C VAL A 277 -18.64 13.99 -8.34
N LEU A 278 -18.13 13.21 -7.39
CA LEU A 278 -17.07 12.21 -7.63
C LEU A 278 -17.52 11.13 -8.63
N VAL A 279 -18.74 10.59 -8.44
CA VAL A 279 -19.31 9.51 -9.27
C VAL A 279 -20.24 10.02 -10.37
N LYS A 280 -20.18 11.30 -10.72
CA LYS A 280 -21.09 11.91 -11.70
C LYS A 280 -20.79 11.47 -13.12
N GLU A 281 -21.64 10.63 -13.67
CA GLU A 281 -21.49 10.00 -14.99
C GLU A 281 -22.02 10.86 -16.13
N LYS A 282 -23.17 11.51 -15.90
CA LYS A 282 -23.89 12.31 -16.89
C LYS A 282 -23.91 13.78 -16.48
N LYS A 283 -24.26 14.66 -17.41
CA LYS A 283 -24.33 16.10 -17.14
C LYS A 283 -25.43 16.46 -16.14
N LEU A 284 -26.59 15.81 -16.24
CA LEU A 284 -27.70 15.99 -15.31
C LEU A 284 -27.50 15.15 -14.02
N PRO A 285 -27.96 15.64 -12.86
CA PRO A 285 -28.06 14.84 -11.65
C PRO A 285 -29.01 13.64 -11.82
N ALA A 286 -28.81 12.61 -10.98
CA ALA A 286 -29.70 11.44 -10.93
C ALA A 286 -31.17 11.86 -10.72
N GLY A 287 -32.10 11.27 -11.49
CA GLY A 287 -33.53 11.56 -11.42
C GLY A 287 -34.00 12.78 -12.23
N SER A 288 -33.08 13.63 -12.71
CA SER A 288 -33.45 14.80 -13.50
C SER A 288 -33.98 14.41 -14.87
N LEU A 289 -33.39 13.42 -15.53
CA LEU A 289 -33.83 12.97 -16.85
C LEU A 289 -35.24 12.36 -16.78
N GLU A 290 -35.56 11.62 -15.76
CA GLU A 290 -36.90 11.07 -15.50
C GLU A 290 -37.91 12.20 -15.26
N SER A 291 -37.52 13.23 -14.51
CA SER A 291 -38.37 14.42 -14.29
C SER A 291 -38.66 15.17 -15.60
N ILE A 292 -37.68 15.27 -16.48
CA ILE A 292 -37.85 15.86 -17.83
C ILE A 292 -38.79 14.97 -18.66
N GLN A 293 -38.63 13.65 -18.60
CA GLN A 293 -39.50 12.70 -19.29
C GLN A 293 -40.96 12.87 -18.88
N TYR A 294 -41.22 12.98 -17.58
CA TYR A 294 -42.59 13.23 -17.07
C TYR A 294 -43.14 14.59 -17.55
N ARG A 295 -42.33 15.64 -17.62
CA ARG A 295 -42.76 16.94 -18.18
C ARG A 295 -43.09 16.84 -19.65
N ILE A 296 -42.35 16.06 -20.42
CA ILE A 296 -42.66 15.80 -21.86
C ILE A 296 -43.94 15.00 -21.99
N LEU A 297 -44.13 13.93 -21.19
CA LEU A 297 -45.39 13.17 -21.20
C LEU A 297 -46.59 14.09 -20.86
N LEU A 298 -46.45 14.93 -19.85
CA LEU A 298 -47.48 15.90 -19.48
C LEU A 298 -47.77 16.87 -20.65
N ALA A 299 -46.72 17.33 -21.35
CA ALA A 299 -46.90 18.20 -22.55
C ALA A 299 -47.70 17.51 -23.65
N LYS A 300 -47.40 16.24 -23.92
CA LYS A 300 -48.15 15.43 -24.93
C LYS A 300 -49.62 15.24 -24.54
N GLU A 301 -49.90 14.87 -23.27
CA GLU A 301 -51.29 14.72 -22.82
C GLU A 301 -52.06 16.05 -22.84
N ARG A 302 -51.39 17.19 -22.63
CA ARG A 302 -52.02 18.52 -22.79
C ARG A 302 -52.33 18.84 -24.22
N LEU A 303 -51.41 18.63 -25.17
CA LEU A 303 -51.67 18.80 -26.59
C LEU A 303 -52.87 17.95 -27.03
N LYS A 304 -52.94 16.72 -26.59
CA LYS A 304 -54.08 15.80 -26.85
C LYS A 304 -55.37 16.35 -26.26
N THR A 305 -55.38 16.79 -25.02
CA THR A 305 -56.54 17.38 -24.33
C THR A 305 -57.00 18.66 -25.03
N GLN A 306 -56.08 19.53 -25.46
CA GLN A 306 -56.39 20.75 -26.21
C GLN A 306 -57.01 20.41 -27.58
N SER A 307 -56.47 19.45 -28.33
CA SER A 307 -57.03 18.99 -29.61
C SER A 307 -58.43 18.46 -29.42
N LEU A 308 -58.66 17.52 -28.46
CA LEU A 308 -59.97 16.98 -28.15
C LEU A 308 -60.98 18.05 -27.70
N SER A 309 -60.55 19.02 -26.90
CA SER A 309 -61.40 20.14 -26.46
C SER A 309 -61.86 20.99 -27.62
N LYS A 310 -60.95 21.28 -28.59
CA LYS A 310 -61.30 21.97 -29.81
C LYS A 310 -62.27 21.16 -30.68
N GLN A 311 -62.04 19.88 -30.85
CA GLN A 311 -62.93 18.96 -31.58
C GLN A 311 -64.33 18.92 -30.92
N ILE A 312 -64.44 18.82 -29.63
CA ILE A 312 -65.71 18.83 -28.87
C ILE A 312 -66.44 20.17 -29.05
N ALA A 313 -65.72 21.29 -28.98
CA ALA A 313 -66.30 22.64 -29.19
C ALA A 313 -66.90 22.80 -30.60
N MET A 314 -66.18 22.25 -31.60
CA MET A 314 -66.68 22.24 -32.99
C MET A 314 -67.97 21.41 -33.14
N LEU A 315 -68.00 20.23 -32.57
CA LEU A 315 -69.20 19.37 -32.57
C LEU A 315 -70.42 20.03 -31.88
N ARG A 316 -70.20 20.71 -30.76
CA ARG A 316 -71.25 21.45 -30.02
C ARG A 316 -71.82 22.60 -30.80
N ASN A 317 -71.02 23.23 -31.67
CA ASN A 317 -71.45 24.37 -32.53
C ASN A 317 -72.06 23.96 -33.86
N GLY A 318 -72.38 22.67 -34.04
CA GLY A 318 -73.19 22.17 -35.16
C GLY A 318 -72.43 21.92 -36.49
N GLY A 319 -71.08 21.80 -36.43
CA GLY A 319 -70.27 21.59 -37.65
C GLY A 319 -69.49 20.25 -37.57
N LEU A 320 -69.88 19.27 -38.34
CA LEU A 320 -69.03 18.15 -38.74
C LEU A 320 -68.20 18.60 -39.95
N ASP A 321 -67.01 19.07 -39.74
CA ASP A 321 -66.03 19.41 -40.78
C ASP A 321 -64.85 18.47 -40.70
N GLU A 322 -64.89 17.35 -41.46
CA GLU A 322 -63.83 16.30 -41.45
C GLU A 322 -62.46 16.88 -41.81
N SER A 323 -62.42 17.94 -42.65
CA SER A 323 -61.13 18.54 -43.03
C SER A 323 -60.45 19.25 -41.85
N ARG A 324 -61.22 19.90 -40.99
CA ARG A 324 -60.72 20.53 -39.75
C ARG A 324 -60.35 19.53 -38.65
N PHE A 325 -61.04 18.42 -38.55
CA PHE A 325 -60.64 17.35 -37.67
C PHE A 325 -59.30 16.76 -38.09
N ALA A 326 -59.17 16.42 -39.38
CA ALA A 326 -57.90 15.95 -39.93
C ALA A 326 -56.73 16.93 -39.72
N GLU A 327 -57.01 18.24 -39.84
CA GLU A 327 -55.98 19.26 -39.56
C GLU A 327 -55.59 19.32 -38.06
N LEU A 328 -56.54 19.19 -37.12
CA LEU A 328 -56.24 19.12 -35.68
C LEU A 328 -55.45 17.85 -35.31
N ASP A 329 -55.78 16.69 -35.91
CA ASP A 329 -55.05 15.44 -35.71
C ASP A 329 -53.63 15.55 -36.28
N LYS A 330 -53.45 16.18 -37.43
CA LYS A 330 -52.12 16.46 -38.01
C LYS A 330 -51.29 17.37 -37.11
N GLN A 331 -51.90 18.47 -36.58
CA GLN A 331 -51.21 19.37 -35.64
C GLN A 331 -50.82 18.65 -34.35
N LEU A 332 -51.66 17.75 -33.82
CA LEU A 332 -51.35 16.92 -32.68
C LEU A 332 -50.17 16.00 -32.97
N ALA A 333 -50.18 15.31 -34.12
CA ALA A 333 -49.07 14.45 -34.54
C ALA A 333 -47.75 15.20 -34.61
N VAL A 334 -47.73 16.35 -35.33
CA VAL A 334 -46.53 17.20 -35.43
C VAL A 334 -46.04 17.68 -34.06
N GLY A 335 -46.96 18.07 -33.15
CA GLY A 335 -46.59 18.51 -31.81
C GLY A 335 -46.03 17.38 -30.95
N THR A 336 -46.57 16.16 -31.07
CA THR A 336 -46.05 14.99 -30.34
C THR A 336 -44.69 14.56 -30.89
N ASP A 337 -44.50 14.53 -32.20
CA ASP A 337 -43.22 14.19 -32.84
C ASP A 337 -42.11 15.20 -32.43
N MET A 338 -42.45 16.49 -32.37
CA MET A 338 -41.53 17.52 -31.89
C MET A 338 -41.11 17.29 -30.44
N LEU A 339 -42.05 16.89 -29.56
CA LEU A 339 -41.72 16.59 -28.15
C LEU A 339 -40.85 15.32 -28.01
N ASP A 340 -41.05 14.32 -28.87
CA ASP A 340 -40.20 13.15 -28.95
C ASP A 340 -38.77 13.52 -29.38
N GLU A 341 -38.64 14.38 -30.36
CA GLU A 341 -37.36 14.92 -30.83
C GLU A 341 -36.66 15.72 -29.71
N PHE A 342 -37.38 16.52 -28.94
CA PHE A 342 -36.84 17.24 -27.80
C PHE A 342 -36.24 16.28 -26.76
N TYR A 343 -36.95 15.19 -26.44
CA TYR A 343 -36.45 14.20 -25.51
C TYR A 343 -35.18 13.52 -26.02
N ARG A 344 -35.15 13.15 -27.30
CA ARG A 344 -33.97 12.53 -27.93
C ARG A 344 -32.74 13.44 -27.82
N ILE A 345 -32.89 14.72 -28.12
CA ILE A 345 -31.82 15.70 -28.04
C ILE A 345 -31.32 15.90 -26.59
N ILE A 346 -32.25 15.92 -25.62
CA ILE A 346 -31.89 16.03 -24.20
C ILE A 346 -31.09 14.81 -23.75
N VAL A 347 -31.49 13.61 -24.17
CA VAL A 347 -30.76 12.37 -23.86
C VAL A 347 -29.34 12.40 -24.45
N GLU A 348 -29.21 12.83 -25.72
CA GLU A 348 -27.90 12.96 -26.37
C GLU A 348 -27.03 14.03 -25.71
N ALA A 349 -27.62 15.21 -25.42
CA ALA A 349 -26.90 16.29 -24.75
C ALA A 349 -26.46 15.94 -23.33
N ASN A 350 -27.14 15.02 -22.65
CA ASN A 350 -26.80 14.55 -21.31
C ASN A 350 -25.55 13.67 -21.29
N GLU A 351 -25.11 13.13 -22.44
CA GLU A 351 -23.87 12.36 -22.52
C GLU A 351 -22.64 13.25 -22.27
N PRO A 352 -21.53 12.69 -21.66
CA PRO A 352 -20.32 13.44 -21.39
C PRO A 352 -19.46 13.70 -22.64
N SER A 353 -19.96 13.36 -23.83
CA SER A 353 -19.33 13.61 -25.11
C SER A 353 -19.28 15.12 -25.44
N MET A 354 -18.57 15.45 -26.50
CA MET A 354 -18.59 16.85 -27.03
C MET A 354 -19.99 17.18 -27.50
N LEU A 355 -20.53 18.32 -27.06
CA LEU A 355 -21.83 18.81 -27.47
C LEU A 355 -21.73 19.39 -28.89
N GLU A 356 -22.52 18.85 -29.83
CA GLU A 356 -22.62 19.37 -31.19
C GLU A 356 -23.33 20.73 -31.23
N GLU A 357 -22.97 21.60 -32.16
CA GLU A 357 -23.52 22.95 -32.25
C GLU A 357 -25.05 22.91 -32.56
N ASP A 358 -25.48 21.98 -33.41
CA ASP A 358 -26.91 21.79 -33.74
C ASP A 358 -27.73 21.42 -32.49
N ASN A 359 -27.18 20.59 -31.60
CA ASN A 359 -27.82 20.22 -30.34
C ASN A 359 -27.91 21.42 -29.38
N ARG A 360 -26.92 22.32 -29.41
CA ARG A 360 -26.92 23.53 -28.59
C ARG A 360 -28.05 24.46 -28.99
N GLU A 361 -28.18 24.75 -30.31
CA GLU A 361 -29.28 25.58 -30.82
C GLU A 361 -30.66 24.97 -30.49
N MET A 362 -30.74 23.64 -30.54
CA MET A 362 -31.99 22.95 -30.23
C MET A 362 -32.32 23.02 -28.72
N LEU A 363 -31.35 22.95 -27.84
CA LEU A 363 -31.56 23.12 -26.38
C LEU A 363 -32.15 24.52 -26.08
N ASP A 364 -31.70 25.57 -26.78
CA ASP A 364 -32.28 26.90 -26.64
C ASP A 364 -33.76 26.95 -27.10
N ARG A 365 -34.10 26.24 -28.18
CA ARG A 365 -35.48 26.08 -28.64
C ARG A 365 -36.34 25.30 -27.64
N ILE A 366 -35.82 24.23 -27.07
CA ILE A 366 -36.50 23.45 -26.03
C ILE A 366 -36.74 24.32 -24.78
N ASN A 367 -35.75 25.12 -24.38
CA ASN A 367 -35.89 26.05 -23.27
C ASN A 367 -36.91 27.16 -23.54
N ALA A 368 -37.10 27.55 -24.77
CA ALA A 368 -38.10 28.56 -25.16
C ALA A 368 -39.54 28.00 -25.21
N TYR A 369 -39.69 26.67 -25.29
CA TYR A 369 -41.01 26.04 -25.34
C TYR A 369 -41.71 26.16 -23.98
N ARG A 370 -42.97 26.65 -24.00
CA ARG A 370 -43.81 26.84 -22.82
C ARG A 370 -45.12 26.09 -22.98
N MET A 371 -45.51 25.42 -21.90
CA MET A 371 -46.81 24.78 -21.77
C MET A 371 -47.73 25.70 -20.97
N GLU A 372 -48.79 26.19 -21.56
CA GLU A 372 -49.83 26.93 -20.84
C GLU A 372 -50.45 26.07 -19.72
N SER A 373 -50.55 26.61 -18.52
CA SER A 373 -51.18 25.95 -17.36
C SER A 373 -51.99 26.94 -16.56
N GLN A 374 -53.01 26.44 -15.81
CA GLN A 374 -53.80 27.27 -14.89
C GLN A 374 -52.95 27.87 -13.76
N ASP A 375 -51.87 27.17 -13.39
CA ASP A 375 -50.94 27.55 -12.32
C ASP A 375 -49.68 28.28 -12.84
N GLY A 376 -49.67 28.72 -14.10
CA GLY A 376 -48.54 29.34 -14.78
C GLY A 376 -47.91 28.44 -15.84
N ASP A 377 -47.09 29.05 -16.71
CA ASP A 377 -46.42 28.32 -17.79
C ASP A 377 -45.33 27.40 -17.26
N LEU A 378 -45.35 26.16 -17.72
CA LEU A 378 -44.34 25.17 -17.41
C LEU A 378 -43.33 25.01 -18.55
N SER A 379 -42.04 24.93 -18.23
CA SER A 379 -40.96 24.64 -19.15
C SER A 379 -40.67 23.13 -19.21
N ILE A 380 -40.19 22.64 -20.35
CA ILE A 380 -39.68 21.25 -20.48
C ILE A 380 -38.41 21.06 -19.66
N ILE A 381 -37.48 22.01 -19.69
CA ILE A 381 -36.23 22.02 -18.91
C ILE A 381 -36.16 23.28 -18.05
N THR A 382 -35.55 23.18 -16.88
CA THR A 382 -35.26 24.32 -16.00
C THR A 382 -34.00 25.06 -16.45
N PRO A 383 -33.76 26.30 -16.00
CA PRO A 383 -32.51 27.01 -16.29
C PRO A 383 -31.26 26.26 -15.81
N GLU A 384 -31.33 25.58 -14.66
CA GLU A 384 -30.22 24.75 -14.15
C GLU A 384 -29.96 23.54 -15.03
N GLU A 385 -31.04 22.87 -15.49
CA GLU A 385 -30.91 21.73 -16.41
C GLU A 385 -30.34 22.16 -17.76
N LEU A 386 -30.79 23.31 -18.31
CA LEU A 386 -30.20 23.88 -19.51
C LEU A 386 -28.70 24.18 -19.36
N TYR A 387 -28.31 24.80 -18.25
CA TYR A 387 -26.91 25.10 -17.96
C TYR A 387 -26.04 23.82 -17.95
N LEU A 388 -26.52 22.77 -17.29
CA LEU A 388 -25.80 21.47 -17.21
C LEU A 388 -25.74 20.78 -18.57
N LEU A 389 -26.86 20.72 -19.33
CA LEU A 389 -26.89 20.11 -20.66
C LEU A 389 -26.00 20.86 -21.66
N SER A 390 -25.81 22.18 -21.47
CA SER A 390 -24.97 23.03 -22.33
C SER A 390 -23.47 22.91 -22.07
N ILE A 391 -23.03 22.05 -21.13
CA ILE A 391 -21.60 21.79 -20.91
C ILE A 391 -20.99 21.23 -22.21
N ALA A 392 -19.94 21.89 -22.71
CA ALA A 392 -19.37 21.58 -24.02
C ALA A 392 -18.69 20.21 -24.07
N LYS A 393 -18.01 19.81 -22.97
CA LYS A 393 -17.28 18.52 -22.85
C LYS A 393 -17.23 18.02 -21.41
N GLY A 394 -17.50 16.75 -21.23
CA GLY A 394 -17.51 16.10 -19.91
C GLY A 394 -18.85 16.23 -19.19
N SER A 395 -18.94 15.68 -17.98
CA SER A 395 -20.15 15.64 -17.14
C SER A 395 -20.22 16.76 -16.10
N LEU A 396 -19.11 17.42 -15.80
CA LEU A 396 -18.94 18.34 -14.68
C LEU A 396 -19.08 19.81 -15.11
N SER A 397 -19.86 20.57 -14.37
CA SER A 397 -19.84 22.03 -14.42
C SER A 397 -18.49 22.61 -13.96
N PRO A 398 -18.15 23.87 -14.26
CA PRO A 398 -16.92 24.51 -13.79
C PRO A 398 -16.77 24.51 -12.26
N THR A 399 -17.87 24.61 -11.53
CA THR A 399 -17.87 24.54 -10.06
C THR A 399 -17.60 23.14 -9.55
N GLU A 400 -18.24 22.13 -10.11
CA GLU A 400 -18.00 20.72 -9.78
C GLU A 400 -16.58 20.27 -10.16
N ARG A 401 -16.05 20.78 -11.28
CA ARG A 401 -14.66 20.52 -11.68
C ARG A 401 -13.67 21.06 -10.64
N LYS A 402 -13.85 22.29 -10.19
CA LYS A 402 -13.03 22.87 -9.11
C LYS A 402 -13.14 22.08 -7.80
N GLU A 403 -14.31 21.53 -7.52
CA GLU A 403 -14.53 20.70 -6.36
C GLU A 403 -13.75 19.38 -6.47
N ILE A 404 -13.75 18.70 -7.62
CA ILE A 404 -12.90 17.52 -7.84
C ILE A 404 -11.42 17.90 -7.77
N GLU A 405 -10.99 18.96 -8.44
CA GLU A 405 -9.59 19.43 -8.41
C GLU A 405 -9.09 19.74 -7.00
N SER A 406 -10.01 20.11 -6.09
CA SER A 406 -9.66 20.37 -4.68
C SER A 406 -9.19 19.13 -3.90
N HIS A 407 -9.39 17.89 -4.42
CA HIS A 407 -8.87 16.69 -3.76
C HIS A 407 -7.37 16.76 -3.54
N VAL A 408 -6.62 17.39 -4.45
CA VAL A 408 -5.17 17.55 -4.34
C VAL A 408 -4.80 18.39 -3.10
N VAL A 409 -5.53 19.49 -2.87
CA VAL A 409 -5.36 20.34 -1.68
C VAL A 409 -5.76 19.58 -0.42
N HIS A 410 -6.84 18.82 -0.47
CA HIS A 410 -7.27 17.98 0.67
C HIS A 410 -6.24 16.89 0.96
N THR A 411 -5.66 16.25 -0.07
CA THR A 411 -4.55 15.30 0.08
C THR A 411 -3.37 15.95 0.78
N GLN A 412 -2.90 17.09 0.31
CA GLN A 412 -1.76 17.79 0.91
C GLN A 412 -2.03 18.18 2.37
N ASN A 413 -3.22 18.70 2.65
CA ASN A 413 -3.61 19.06 4.01
C ASN A 413 -3.62 17.83 4.93
N PHE A 414 -4.16 16.72 4.50
CA PHE A 414 -4.14 15.47 5.25
C PHE A 414 -2.69 15.00 5.49
N LEU A 415 -1.89 14.91 4.44
CA LEU A 415 -0.51 14.44 4.53
C LEU A 415 0.36 15.33 5.42
N ASN A 416 0.11 16.63 5.48
CA ASN A 416 0.81 17.56 6.36
C ASN A 416 0.52 17.32 7.86
N HIS A 417 -0.54 16.59 8.22
CA HIS A 417 -0.82 16.22 9.62
C HIS A 417 -0.03 14.98 10.06
N ILE A 418 0.53 14.20 9.13
CA ILE A 418 1.36 13.04 9.45
C ILE A 418 2.75 13.52 9.86
N PRO A 419 3.29 13.09 11.01
CA PRO A 419 4.62 13.50 11.47
C PRO A 419 5.71 12.73 10.71
N TRP A 420 5.91 13.07 9.44
CA TRP A 420 6.92 12.45 8.59
C TRP A 420 8.31 12.56 9.19
N THR A 421 9.11 11.51 9.04
CA THR A 421 10.55 11.59 9.30
C THR A 421 11.22 12.53 8.27
N LYS A 422 12.46 12.93 8.53
CA LYS A 422 13.22 13.77 7.58
C LYS A 422 13.34 13.13 6.20
N GLU A 423 13.38 11.80 6.15
CA GLU A 423 13.54 11.01 4.92
C GLU A 423 12.28 11.01 4.04
N PHE A 424 11.11 11.24 4.61
CA PHE A 424 9.81 11.21 3.92
C PHE A 424 9.08 12.56 3.96
N SER A 425 9.82 13.64 4.28
CA SER A 425 9.25 14.98 4.45
C SER A 425 8.68 15.58 3.16
N SER A 426 9.07 15.06 1.99
CA SER A 426 8.60 15.54 0.69
C SER A 426 7.33 14.87 0.20
N VAL A 427 6.85 13.80 0.86
CA VAL A 427 5.61 13.07 0.47
C VAL A 427 4.43 14.01 0.21
N PRO A 428 4.09 14.99 1.10
CA PRO A 428 2.98 15.91 0.86
C PRO A 428 3.16 16.77 -0.39
N THR A 429 4.39 17.22 -0.66
CA THR A 429 4.71 18.08 -1.81
C THR A 429 4.68 17.28 -3.11
N ILE A 430 5.22 16.05 -3.09
CA ILE A 430 5.21 15.15 -4.24
C ILE A 430 3.77 14.84 -4.63
N ALA A 431 2.95 14.42 -3.66
CA ALA A 431 1.55 14.11 -3.89
C ALA A 431 0.74 15.34 -4.36
N ALA A 432 1.03 16.55 -3.85
CA ALA A 432 0.31 17.76 -4.21
C ALA A 432 0.57 18.26 -5.65
N ALA A 433 1.61 17.79 -6.32
CA ALA A 433 2.00 18.30 -7.64
C ALA A 433 1.73 17.29 -8.80
N HIS A 434 1.03 16.17 -8.55
CA HIS A 434 0.83 15.13 -9.57
C HIS A 434 -0.11 15.54 -10.72
N HIS A 435 -0.92 16.57 -10.55
CA HIS A 435 -1.77 17.14 -11.59
C HIS A 435 -1.24 18.48 -12.13
N GLU A 436 -0.05 18.89 -11.71
CA GLU A 436 0.61 20.04 -12.32
C GLU A 436 1.09 19.71 -13.75
N LYS A 437 1.15 20.73 -14.60
CA LYS A 437 1.62 20.62 -15.99
C LYS A 437 2.84 21.52 -16.19
N LEU A 438 3.79 21.09 -17.02
CA LEU A 438 5.05 21.80 -17.19
C LEU A 438 4.88 23.25 -17.71
N ASP A 439 3.79 23.52 -18.41
CA ASP A 439 3.43 24.84 -18.94
C ASP A 439 2.68 25.76 -17.94
N GLY A 440 2.44 25.28 -16.71
CA GLY A 440 1.72 26.01 -15.67
C GLY A 440 0.20 25.98 -15.80
N THR A 441 -0.37 25.20 -16.71
CA THR A 441 -1.83 25.06 -16.85
C THR A 441 -2.43 23.99 -15.94
N GLY A 442 -1.62 23.31 -15.15
CA GLY A 442 -2.02 22.31 -14.16
C GLY A 442 -2.66 22.90 -12.91
N TYR A 443 -2.97 22.06 -11.96
CA TYR A 443 -3.58 22.45 -10.69
C TYR A 443 -2.92 21.66 -9.54
N PRO A 444 -2.99 22.13 -8.28
CA PRO A 444 -3.77 23.25 -7.77
C PRO A 444 -3.04 24.61 -7.82
N TYR A 445 -1.73 24.63 -8.04
CA TYR A 445 -0.89 25.83 -7.86
C TYR A 445 -0.46 26.48 -9.18
N GLY A 446 -0.60 25.79 -10.31
CA GLY A 446 -0.11 26.26 -11.61
C GLY A 446 1.40 26.31 -11.69
N MET A 447 2.09 25.31 -11.10
CA MET A 447 3.54 25.20 -11.10
C MET A 447 4.09 25.01 -12.51
N THR A 448 5.24 25.65 -12.79
CA THR A 448 5.98 25.47 -14.05
C THR A 448 7.01 24.35 -13.95
N GLU A 449 7.62 23.95 -15.07
CA GLU A 449 8.58 22.82 -15.15
C GLU A 449 9.65 22.84 -14.05
N SER A 450 10.21 24.01 -13.72
CA SER A 450 11.28 24.14 -12.74
C SER A 450 10.83 24.03 -11.28
N GLU A 451 9.53 24.18 -11.02
CA GLU A 451 8.93 24.16 -9.68
C GLU A 451 8.38 22.77 -9.33
N ILE A 452 8.01 21.97 -10.35
CA ILE A 452 7.47 20.62 -10.14
C ILE A 452 8.59 19.66 -9.76
N PRO A 453 8.50 18.97 -8.60
CA PRO A 453 9.46 17.95 -8.22
C PRO A 453 9.57 16.82 -9.25
N LEU A 454 10.78 16.29 -9.47
CA LEU A 454 10.96 15.16 -10.39
C LEU A 454 10.10 13.93 -10.03
N PRO A 455 9.97 13.53 -8.74
CA PRO A 455 9.06 12.46 -8.36
C PRO A 455 7.59 12.72 -8.76
N SER A 456 7.12 13.98 -8.70
CA SER A 456 5.77 14.34 -9.13
C SER A 456 5.57 14.22 -10.64
N LYS A 457 6.59 14.59 -11.43
CA LYS A 457 6.58 14.39 -12.90
C LYS A 457 6.48 12.91 -13.27
N ILE A 458 7.19 12.04 -12.53
CA ILE A 458 7.09 10.58 -12.66
C ILE A 458 5.65 10.14 -12.35
N MET A 459 5.10 10.59 -11.24
CA MET A 459 3.74 10.24 -10.81
C MET A 459 2.70 10.68 -11.82
N THR A 460 2.80 11.89 -12.39
CA THR A 460 1.88 12.40 -13.42
C THR A 460 1.79 11.45 -14.62
N ILE A 461 2.93 10.93 -15.10
CA ILE A 461 2.96 10.01 -16.25
C ILE A 461 2.28 8.67 -15.89
N CYS A 462 2.61 8.12 -14.73
CA CYS A 462 2.08 6.85 -14.25
C CYS A 462 0.57 6.91 -13.98
N ASP A 463 0.11 8.00 -13.37
CA ASP A 463 -1.31 8.25 -13.09
C ASP A 463 -2.13 8.38 -14.38
N ILE A 464 -1.66 9.19 -15.35
CA ILE A 464 -2.31 9.31 -16.66
C ILE A 464 -2.38 7.95 -17.36
N TYR A 465 -1.28 7.17 -17.36
CA TYR A 465 -1.25 5.86 -18.00
C TYR A 465 -2.27 4.90 -17.37
N ASP A 466 -2.26 4.75 -16.04
CA ASP A 466 -3.20 3.87 -15.34
C ASP A 466 -4.65 4.30 -15.57
N ALA A 467 -4.96 5.60 -15.46
CA ALA A 467 -6.30 6.13 -15.70
C ALA A 467 -6.82 5.88 -17.13
N LEU A 468 -5.95 5.70 -18.13
CA LEU A 468 -6.31 5.40 -19.52
C LEU A 468 -6.48 3.90 -19.77
N THR A 469 -5.69 3.06 -19.12
CA THR A 469 -5.60 1.61 -19.43
C THR A 469 -6.49 0.74 -18.56
N THR A 470 -7.01 1.28 -17.45
CA THR A 470 -7.82 0.52 -16.52
C THR A 470 -9.30 0.54 -16.90
N SER A 471 -9.97 -0.63 -16.81
CA SER A 471 -11.41 -0.84 -17.12
C SER A 471 -12.35 -0.44 -16.00
N ASP A 472 -11.84 0.12 -14.90
CA ASP A 472 -12.60 0.38 -13.67
C ASP A 472 -13.68 1.46 -13.83
N ARG A 473 -13.69 2.17 -14.96
CA ARG A 473 -14.75 3.14 -15.32
C ARG A 473 -15.84 2.40 -16.10
N PRO A 474 -17.04 2.20 -15.53
CA PRO A 474 -18.12 1.41 -16.15
C PRO A 474 -18.61 1.95 -17.51
N TYR A 475 -18.16 3.15 -17.90
CA TYR A 475 -18.66 3.90 -19.08
C TYR A 475 -17.59 4.17 -20.13
N LYS A 476 -16.32 3.84 -19.90
CA LYS A 476 -15.26 3.91 -20.92
C LYS A 476 -14.55 2.56 -20.96
N PRO A 477 -14.54 1.87 -22.12
CA PRO A 477 -13.69 0.69 -22.26
C PRO A 477 -12.24 1.10 -22.04
N ALA A 478 -11.47 0.22 -21.34
CA ALA A 478 -10.04 0.37 -21.19
C ALA A 478 -9.38 0.58 -22.56
N MET A 479 -8.45 1.51 -22.63
CA MET A 479 -7.64 1.69 -23.82
C MET A 479 -6.54 0.64 -23.87
N THR A 480 -6.08 0.27 -25.06
CA THR A 480 -4.88 -0.55 -25.19
C THR A 480 -3.65 0.23 -24.72
N ALA A 481 -2.62 -0.49 -24.27
CA ALA A 481 -1.37 0.12 -23.85
C ALA A 481 -0.77 1.03 -24.94
N GLU A 482 -0.83 0.60 -26.22
CA GLU A 482 -0.33 1.38 -27.36
C GLU A 482 -1.06 2.71 -27.47
N ARG A 483 -2.39 2.70 -27.31
CA ARG A 483 -3.19 3.93 -27.41
C ARG A 483 -2.93 4.89 -26.25
N ALA A 484 -2.72 4.36 -25.03
CA ALA A 484 -2.35 5.16 -23.88
C ALA A 484 -0.97 5.80 -24.05
N ILE A 485 0.00 5.05 -24.59
CA ILE A 485 1.33 5.55 -24.94
C ILE A 485 1.25 6.66 -25.98
N ASP A 486 0.45 6.51 -27.05
CA ASP A 486 0.24 7.57 -28.04
C ASP A 486 -0.23 8.88 -27.41
N ILE A 487 -1.13 8.79 -26.41
CA ILE A 487 -1.63 9.97 -25.68
C ILE A 487 -0.50 10.61 -24.84
N LEU A 488 0.31 9.81 -24.12
CA LEU A 488 1.45 10.31 -23.37
C LEU A 488 2.46 11.02 -24.28
N VAL A 489 2.73 10.46 -25.46
CA VAL A 489 3.62 11.08 -26.46
C VAL A 489 3.02 12.39 -26.98
N ASP A 490 1.72 12.45 -27.26
CA ASP A 490 1.06 13.70 -27.68
C ASP A 490 1.13 14.78 -26.58
N GLU A 491 0.82 14.43 -25.32
CA GLU A 491 0.93 15.38 -24.21
C GLU A 491 2.38 15.87 -24.00
N SER A 492 3.37 14.99 -24.16
CA SER A 492 4.78 15.37 -24.05
C SER A 492 5.22 16.30 -25.19
N ASN A 493 4.79 16.05 -26.44
CA ASN A 493 5.05 16.90 -27.59
C ASN A 493 4.40 18.30 -27.45
N ARG A 494 3.32 18.40 -26.71
CA ARG A 494 2.66 19.67 -26.38
C ARG A 494 3.31 20.40 -25.21
N GLY A 495 4.35 19.82 -24.58
CA GLY A 495 5.05 20.40 -23.45
C GLY A 495 4.27 20.35 -22.13
N LEU A 496 3.31 19.44 -22.00
CA LEU A 496 2.49 19.30 -20.78
C LEU A 496 3.13 18.37 -19.76
N ILE A 497 3.83 17.32 -20.21
CA ILE A 497 4.56 16.36 -19.39
C ILE A 497 5.99 16.18 -19.90
N ASP A 498 6.87 15.61 -19.08
CA ASP A 498 8.31 15.51 -19.37
C ASP A 498 8.60 14.46 -20.44
N THR A 499 9.16 14.91 -21.57
CA THR A 499 9.46 14.07 -22.74
C THR A 499 10.50 12.99 -22.45
N ASP A 500 11.55 13.34 -21.67
CA ASP A 500 12.62 12.37 -21.35
C ASP A 500 12.09 11.26 -20.44
N LEU A 501 11.20 11.58 -19.49
CA LEU A 501 10.56 10.60 -18.63
C LEU A 501 9.60 9.69 -19.41
N VAL A 502 8.82 10.24 -20.35
CA VAL A 502 7.94 9.43 -21.24
C VAL A 502 8.79 8.48 -22.09
N GLN A 503 9.94 8.95 -22.62
CA GLN A 503 10.84 8.10 -23.37
C GLN A 503 11.39 6.93 -22.53
N VAL A 504 11.82 7.20 -21.27
CA VAL A 504 12.28 6.14 -20.35
C VAL A 504 11.15 5.16 -20.02
N PHE A 505 9.92 5.66 -19.80
CA PHE A 505 8.75 4.83 -19.52
C PHE A 505 8.48 3.81 -20.63
N ILE A 506 8.63 4.25 -21.88
CA ILE A 506 8.43 3.42 -23.08
C ILE A 506 9.61 2.46 -23.29
N ASP A 507 10.84 2.96 -23.29
CA ASP A 507 12.05 2.18 -23.59
C ASP A 507 12.30 1.06 -22.57
N ALA A 508 12.08 1.35 -21.30
CA ALA A 508 12.19 0.38 -20.22
C ALA A 508 10.94 -0.51 -20.08
N LYS A 509 9.90 -0.27 -20.87
CA LYS A 509 8.60 -0.98 -20.82
C LYS A 509 7.99 -1.00 -19.41
N VAL A 510 8.08 0.11 -18.69
CA VAL A 510 7.60 0.23 -17.30
C VAL A 510 6.12 -0.17 -17.19
N PHE A 511 5.33 0.10 -18.22
CA PHE A 511 3.92 -0.25 -18.29
C PHE A 511 3.61 -1.75 -18.16
N THR A 512 4.59 -2.64 -18.42
CA THR A 512 4.37 -4.09 -18.28
C THR A 512 4.46 -4.59 -16.84
N ILE A 513 4.88 -3.75 -15.89
CA ILE A 513 5.03 -4.13 -14.48
C ILE A 513 3.68 -4.53 -13.87
N ILE A 514 2.60 -3.87 -14.29
CA ILE A 514 1.27 -4.13 -13.77
C ILE A 514 0.58 -5.34 -14.41
N ASP A 515 1.06 -5.84 -15.54
CA ASP A 515 0.46 -6.99 -16.24
C ASP A 515 0.65 -8.33 -15.49
N THR A 516 1.63 -8.39 -14.59
CA THR A 516 2.05 -9.62 -13.89
C THR A 516 1.52 -9.72 -12.46
N LYS A 517 0.80 -8.70 -11.97
CA LYS A 517 0.31 -8.63 -10.59
C LYS A 517 -1.21 -8.60 -10.55
N GLU A 518 -1.80 -9.36 -9.62
CA GLU A 518 -3.21 -9.23 -9.29
C GLU A 518 -3.36 -8.14 -8.21
N TYR A 519 -4.10 -7.07 -8.56
CA TYR A 519 -4.45 -5.99 -7.65
C TYR A 519 -5.89 -6.17 -7.20
N SER A 520 -6.12 -6.89 -6.09
CA SER A 520 -7.46 -7.07 -5.53
C SER A 520 -7.68 -6.14 -4.34
N THR A 521 -8.87 -5.55 -4.26
CA THR A 521 -9.32 -4.72 -3.13
C THR A 521 -9.84 -5.53 -1.95
N SER A 522 -9.85 -6.86 -2.04
CA SER A 522 -10.14 -7.70 -0.88
C SER A 522 -9.00 -7.54 0.11
N PRO A 523 -9.27 -7.22 1.39
CA PRO A 523 -8.26 -7.23 2.42
C PRO A 523 -7.89 -8.68 2.78
N GLU A 524 -7.30 -9.40 1.85
CA GLU A 524 -6.35 -10.42 2.25
C GLU A 524 -5.15 -9.61 2.75
N PHE A 525 -5.13 -9.42 4.07
CA PHE A 525 -3.94 -9.00 4.77
C PHE A 525 -2.85 -10.02 4.45
N SER A 526 -2.17 -9.84 3.32
CA SER A 526 -0.86 -10.43 3.17
C SER A 526 0.03 -9.70 4.17
N CYS A 527 0.01 -10.18 5.40
CA CYS A 527 1.09 -9.94 6.32
C CYS A 527 2.36 -10.17 5.52
N PHE A 528 3.16 -9.13 5.33
CA PHE A 528 4.57 -9.26 5.02
C PHE A 528 5.26 -9.85 6.26
N SER A 529 4.86 -11.08 6.63
CA SER A 529 5.70 -11.97 7.39
C SER A 529 6.62 -12.61 6.36
N HIS A 530 7.86 -12.19 6.29
CA HIS A 530 8.93 -13.06 5.86
C HIS A 530 8.97 -14.25 6.82
N HIS A 531 8.02 -15.15 6.68
CA HIS A 531 8.11 -16.51 7.19
C HIS A 531 8.14 -17.44 5.97
N PRO A 532 9.26 -18.07 5.70
CA PRO A 532 9.32 -19.20 4.78
C PRO A 532 8.77 -20.42 5.51
N CYS A 533 7.47 -20.64 5.50
CA CYS A 533 6.82 -21.87 5.94
C CYS A 533 5.47 -22.03 5.27
N ASP A 534 5.47 -22.37 3.99
CA ASP A 534 4.41 -23.20 3.41
C ASP A 534 5.09 -24.34 2.67
N VAL A 535 5.30 -25.42 3.42
CA VAL A 535 5.54 -26.74 2.83
C VAL A 535 4.18 -27.40 2.75
N ASP A 536 3.70 -27.56 1.54
CA ASP A 536 2.52 -28.33 1.18
C ASP A 536 2.53 -29.71 1.87
N LEU A 537 1.65 -29.90 2.82
CA LEU A 537 1.23 -31.22 3.27
C LEU A 537 0.26 -31.78 2.23
N HIS A 538 0.77 -32.46 1.24
CA HIS A 538 -0.03 -33.37 0.45
C HIS A 538 -0.53 -34.50 1.34
N ASP A 539 -1.82 -34.48 1.55
CA ASP A 539 -2.66 -35.52 2.14
C ASP A 539 -2.75 -36.68 1.14
N ASP A 540 -1.91 -37.71 1.30
CA ASP A 540 -2.05 -38.98 0.63
C ASP A 540 -2.87 -39.96 1.49
N SER A 541 -4.17 -39.74 1.56
CA SER A 541 -5.12 -40.71 2.04
C SER A 541 -5.81 -41.42 0.86
N HIS A 542 -5.18 -42.47 0.34
CA HIS A 542 -5.92 -43.49 -0.41
C HIS A 542 -5.69 -44.86 0.21
N GLY A 543 -6.76 -45.25 0.90
CA GLY A 543 -6.90 -46.60 1.41
C GLY A 543 -6.89 -47.66 0.30
N ARG A 544 -6.54 -48.87 0.68
CA ARG A 544 -7.09 -50.11 0.12
C ARG A 544 -7.28 -51.13 1.23
N HIS A 545 -8.51 -51.63 1.21
CA HIS A 545 -8.90 -52.89 1.79
C HIS A 545 -8.02 -54.06 1.27
N ASP A 546 -7.53 -54.89 2.16
CA ASP A 546 -7.86 -56.33 2.29
C ASP A 546 -7.32 -56.83 3.61
#